data_140403b8119a144dd7e514b91176ddc0
#
_entry.id   140403b8119a144dd7e514b91176ddc0
#
_cell.length_a   1.000
_cell.length_b   1.000
_cell.length_c   1.000
_cell.angle_alpha   90.00
_cell.angle_beta   90.00
_cell.angle_gamma   90.00
#
_symmetry.space_group_name_H-M   'P 1'
#
loop_
_entity.id
_entity.type
_entity.pdbx_description
1 polymer ?
#
loop_
_entity_poly.entity_id
_entity_poly.type
_entity_poly.pdbx_seq_one_letter_code
_entity_poly.pdbx_strand_id
1 'polypeptide(L)'
;MTDYKYLETVLDNKLNFNKNTDFIPKWCQPRTVCLQKLRSLNVSAAVLHTFYQSCIESVLTFSFLCWFGGLNVKSKNVLNKVVNVCGKVVGERQEQLSQLYEWCVVWKATVIADGSSYVLAKCYELLPSGKRFSVPKSNTLKSISEQINLFKHQSSVHACVCVNYINY
;
A
#
# COMPACT_ATOMS: atom_id res chain seq x y z
N MET A 1 4.92 26.23 -11.08
CA MET A 1 5.50 25.09 -10.34
C MET A 1 4.36 24.15 -10.05
N THR A 2 4.36 22.96 -10.65
CA THR A 2 3.16 22.12 -10.67
C THR A 2 3.25 20.89 -9.76
N ASP A 3 4.43 20.62 -9.17
CA ASP A 3 4.71 19.45 -8.36
C ASP A 3 5.39 19.82 -7.05
N TYR A 4 5.01 19.14 -5.99
CA TYR A 4 5.58 19.30 -4.66
C TYR A 4 5.98 17.92 -4.10
N LYS A 5 7.21 17.81 -3.58
CA LYS A 5 7.68 16.59 -2.93
C LYS A 5 7.44 16.72 -1.42
N TYR A 6 6.63 15.83 -0.88
CA TYR A 6 6.32 15.76 0.55
C TYR A 6 6.59 14.34 1.07
N LEU A 7 7.48 14.22 2.04
CA LEU A 7 7.85 12.94 2.65
C LEU A 7 8.05 11.82 1.60
N GLU A 8 8.93 12.06 0.64
CA GLU A 8 9.23 11.14 -0.47
C GLU A 8 8.07 10.86 -1.45
N THR A 9 6.88 11.42 -1.24
CA THR A 9 5.74 11.32 -2.16
C THR A 9 5.68 12.57 -3.05
N VAL A 10 5.56 12.37 -4.35
CA VAL A 10 5.40 13.48 -5.32
C VAL A 10 3.92 13.76 -5.53
N LEU A 11 3.52 14.96 -5.13
CA LEU A 11 2.15 15.46 -5.27
C LEU A 11 2.08 16.36 -6.50
N ASP A 12 1.13 16.11 -7.39
CA ASP A 12 0.75 17.04 -8.45
C ASP A 12 -0.46 17.89 -8.03
N ASN A 13 -0.73 18.95 -8.76
CA ASN A 13 -1.84 19.87 -8.47
C ASN A 13 -3.24 19.23 -8.60
N LYS A 14 -3.34 18.05 -9.19
CA LYS A 14 -4.57 17.28 -9.38
C LYS A 14 -4.66 16.06 -8.47
N LEU A 15 -3.64 15.80 -7.64
CA LEU A 15 -3.53 14.63 -6.77
C LEU A 15 -3.69 13.30 -7.54
N ASN A 16 -3.19 13.24 -8.79
CA ASN A 16 -3.23 12.01 -9.60
C ASN A 16 -2.10 11.02 -9.29
N PHE A 17 -1.05 11.46 -8.62
CA PHE A 17 0.12 10.67 -8.21
C PHE A 17 0.84 9.93 -9.37
N ASN A 18 0.55 10.25 -10.63
CA ASN A 18 1.20 9.60 -11.78
C ASN A 18 2.72 9.78 -11.74
N LYS A 19 3.19 10.98 -11.37
CA LYS A 19 4.63 11.25 -11.24
C LYS A 19 5.27 10.44 -10.12
N ASN A 20 4.56 10.21 -9.02
CA ASN A 20 5.05 9.36 -7.95
C ASN A 20 5.35 7.94 -8.47
N THR A 21 4.48 7.39 -9.32
CA THR A 21 4.67 6.06 -9.91
C THR A 21 5.82 5.97 -10.90
N ASP A 22 6.28 7.08 -11.46
CA ASP A 22 7.47 7.13 -12.32
C ASP A 22 8.77 7.12 -11.50
N PHE A 23 8.74 7.64 -10.29
CA PHE A 23 9.90 7.69 -9.39
C PHE A 23 10.12 6.40 -8.60
N ILE A 24 9.06 5.77 -8.12
CA ILE A 24 9.16 4.57 -7.26
C ILE A 24 9.98 3.44 -7.92
N PRO A 25 9.74 3.05 -9.19
CA PRO A 25 10.57 2.01 -9.83
C PRO A 25 12.03 2.39 -9.93
N LYS A 26 12.35 3.68 -10.17
CA LYS A 26 13.72 4.19 -10.23
C LYS A 26 14.42 4.06 -8.88
N TRP A 27 13.72 4.28 -7.78
CA TRP A 27 14.27 4.10 -6.43
C TRP A 27 14.41 2.62 -6.05
N CYS A 28 13.54 1.76 -6.54
CA CYS A 28 13.63 0.32 -6.32
C CYS A 28 14.76 -0.34 -7.13
N GLN A 29 15.13 0.21 -8.29
CA GLN A 29 16.11 -0.38 -9.19
C GLN A 29 17.48 -0.64 -8.53
N PRO A 30 18.17 0.34 -7.90
CA PRO A 30 19.46 0.10 -7.25
C PRO A 30 19.36 -0.91 -6.10
N ARG A 31 18.24 -0.91 -5.38
CA ARG A 31 17.96 -1.85 -4.29
C ARG A 31 17.76 -3.28 -4.82
N THR A 32 17.08 -3.42 -5.96
CA THR A 32 16.94 -4.72 -6.64
C THR A 32 18.29 -5.27 -7.09
N VAL A 33 19.20 -4.41 -7.59
CA VAL A 33 20.58 -4.81 -7.92
C VAL A 33 21.33 -5.28 -6.67
N CYS A 34 21.18 -4.58 -5.53
CA CYS A 34 21.77 -5.04 -4.27
C CYS A 34 21.22 -6.40 -3.85
N LEU A 35 19.90 -6.62 -3.96
CA LEU A 35 19.25 -7.90 -3.65
C LEU A 35 19.82 -9.04 -4.53
N GLN A 36 20.02 -8.79 -5.83
CA GLN A 36 20.64 -9.73 -6.76
C GLN A 36 22.08 -10.08 -6.37
N LYS A 37 22.87 -9.07 -5.95
CA LYS A 37 24.24 -9.29 -5.45
C LYS A 37 24.25 -10.13 -4.16
N LEU A 38 23.35 -9.85 -3.22
CA LEU A 38 23.21 -10.67 -2.01
C LEU A 38 22.88 -12.13 -2.37
N ARG A 39 22.02 -12.35 -3.35
CA ARG A 39 21.70 -13.69 -3.84
C ARG A 39 22.93 -14.39 -4.44
N SER A 40 23.74 -13.67 -5.23
CA SER A 40 24.98 -14.24 -5.82
C SER A 40 26.05 -14.58 -4.77
N LEU A 41 26.00 -13.97 -3.59
CA LEU A 41 26.85 -14.28 -2.44
C LEU A 41 26.30 -15.45 -1.59
N ASN A 42 25.28 -16.17 -2.06
CA ASN A 42 24.64 -17.28 -1.36
C ASN A 42 24.11 -16.94 0.04
N VAL A 43 23.66 -15.71 0.24
CA VAL A 43 23.01 -15.28 1.48
C VAL A 43 21.69 -16.06 1.65
N SER A 44 21.35 -16.41 2.89
CA SER A 44 20.16 -17.21 3.19
C SER A 44 18.87 -16.55 2.70
N ALA A 45 17.86 -17.35 2.34
CA ALA A 45 16.57 -16.86 1.87
C ALA A 45 15.88 -15.93 2.89
N ALA A 46 16.01 -16.21 4.19
CA ALA A 46 15.47 -15.37 5.25
C ALA A 46 16.04 -13.94 5.23
N VAL A 47 17.36 -13.80 5.01
CA VAL A 47 18.02 -12.49 4.93
C VAL A 47 17.61 -11.77 3.64
N LEU A 48 17.50 -12.48 2.51
CA LEU A 48 17.02 -11.90 1.25
C LEU A 48 15.58 -11.41 1.38
N HIS A 49 14.72 -12.16 2.06
CA HIS A 49 13.34 -11.76 2.32
C HIS A 49 13.28 -10.51 3.22
N THR A 50 14.05 -10.50 4.32
CA THR A 50 14.15 -9.33 5.20
C THR A 50 14.65 -8.09 4.46
N PHE A 51 15.68 -8.24 3.60
CA PHE A 51 16.17 -7.15 2.77
C PHE A 51 15.10 -6.64 1.80
N TYR A 52 14.38 -7.56 1.15
CA TYR A 52 13.27 -7.20 0.26
C TYR A 52 12.22 -6.37 1.00
N GLN A 53 11.74 -6.86 2.14
CA GLN A 53 10.72 -6.17 2.93
C GLN A 53 11.19 -4.80 3.41
N SER A 54 12.37 -4.72 4.01
CA SER A 54 12.87 -3.48 4.61
C SER A 54 13.30 -2.42 3.59
N CYS A 55 13.86 -2.82 2.46
CA CYS A 55 14.46 -1.88 1.51
C CYS A 55 13.63 -1.64 0.24
N ILE A 56 12.82 -2.60 -0.21
CA ILE A 56 12.10 -2.50 -1.47
C ILE A 56 10.61 -2.37 -1.22
N GLU A 57 10.01 -3.29 -0.48
CA GLU A 57 8.58 -3.27 -0.19
C GLU A 57 8.19 -2.03 0.61
N SER A 58 9.01 -1.60 1.58
CA SER A 58 8.81 -0.36 2.33
C SER A 58 8.71 0.88 1.43
N VAL A 59 9.49 0.94 0.35
CA VAL A 59 9.41 2.04 -0.63
C VAL A 59 8.16 1.94 -1.49
N LEU A 60 7.79 0.71 -1.90
CA LEU A 60 6.59 0.46 -2.70
C LEU A 60 5.31 0.77 -1.93
N THR A 61 5.32 0.59 -0.61
CA THR A 61 4.14 0.74 0.26
C THR A 61 4.12 2.05 1.05
N PHE A 62 5.14 2.89 0.90
CA PHE A 62 5.17 4.18 1.56
C PHE A 62 3.99 5.05 1.14
N SER A 63 3.22 5.55 2.11
CA SER A 63 1.97 6.32 1.88
C SER A 63 0.96 5.64 0.94
N PHE A 64 0.95 4.31 0.90
CA PHE A 64 0.27 3.46 -0.07
C PHE A 64 -1.23 3.74 -0.19
N LEU A 65 -1.88 3.94 0.95
CA LEU A 65 -3.31 4.25 1.02
C LEU A 65 -3.68 5.58 0.34
N CYS A 66 -2.73 6.51 0.24
CA CYS A 66 -2.99 7.83 -0.34
C CYS A 66 -3.00 7.80 -1.87
N TRP A 67 -2.14 7.00 -2.49
CA TRP A 67 -1.89 7.13 -3.92
C TRP A 67 -2.22 5.89 -4.77
N PHE A 68 -2.11 4.68 -4.23
CA PHE A 68 -2.22 3.44 -5.02
C PHE A 68 -3.64 3.21 -5.58
N GLY A 69 -4.69 3.55 -4.82
CA GLY A 69 -6.08 3.36 -5.22
C GLY A 69 -6.45 4.10 -6.51
N GLY A 70 -5.91 5.31 -6.69
CA GLY A 70 -6.15 6.17 -7.86
C GLY A 70 -5.37 5.81 -9.11
N LEU A 71 -4.44 4.83 -9.05
CA LEU A 71 -3.60 4.48 -10.17
C LEU A 71 -4.35 3.73 -11.28
N ASN A 72 -3.94 4.01 -12.52
CA ASN A 72 -4.37 3.24 -13.67
C ASN A 72 -3.69 1.85 -13.71
N VAL A 73 -4.26 0.94 -14.51
CA VAL A 73 -3.78 -0.44 -14.64
C VAL A 73 -2.32 -0.52 -15.13
N LYS A 74 -1.91 0.38 -16.04
CA LYS A 74 -0.53 0.41 -16.56
C LYS A 74 0.47 0.69 -15.43
N SER A 75 0.20 1.70 -14.60
CA SER A 75 1.05 2.04 -13.45
C SER A 75 1.11 0.91 -12.42
N LYS A 76 -0.01 0.29 -12.08
CA LYS A 76 -0.05 -0.90 -11.20
C LYS A 76 0.80 -2.05 -11.75
N ASN A 77 0.73 -2.30 -13.05
CA ASN A 77 1.53 -3.34 -13.70
C ASN A 77 3.03 -3.04 -13.68
N VAL A 78 3.44 -1.78 -13.81
CA VAL A 78 4.86 -1.38 -13.70
C VAL A 78 5.39 -1.66 -12.31
N LEU A 79 4.65 -1.33 -11.27
CA LEU A 79 5.02 -1.59 -9.87
C LEU A 79 5.05 -3.10 -9.58
N ASN A 80 4.06 -3.86 -10.04
CA ASN A 80 4.02 -5.31 -9.88
C ASN A 80 5.20 -6.03 -10.60
N LYS A 81 5.73 -5.46 -11.68
CA LYS A 81 6.97 -6.00 -12.30
C LYS A 81 8.14 -5.96 -11.33
N VAL A 82 8.30 -4.90 -10.54
CA VAL A 82 9.36 -4.82 -9.51
C VAL A 82 9.18 -5.94 -8.49
N VAL A 83 7.97 -6.11 -7.96
CA VAL A 83 7.63 -7.19 -7.01
C VAL A 83 7.96 -8.56 -7.58
N ASN A 84 7.55 -8.83 -8.82
CA ASN A 84 7.80 -10.11 -9.50
C ASN A 84 9.29 -10.38 -9.74
N VAL A 85 10.07 -9.36 -10.08
CA VAL A 85 11.54 -9.51 -10.24
C VAL A 85 12.17 -9.83 -8.89
N CYS A 86 11.81 -9.13 -7.83
CA CYS A 86 12.31 -9.38 -6.49
C CYS A 86 11.92 -10.78 -5.98
N GLY A 87 10.68 -11.20 -6.21
CA GLY A 87 10.21 -12.55 -5.84
C GLY A 87 11.03 -13.65 -6.49
N LYS A 88 11.41 -13.50 -7.78
CA LYS A 88 12.31 -14.46 -8.45
C LYS A 88 13.70 -14.49 -7.82
N VAL A 89 14.22 -13.34 -7.36
CA VAL A 89 15.53 -13.27 -6.71
C VAL A 89 15.49 -13.88 -5.31
N VAL A 90 14.45 -13.61 -4.54
CA VAL A 90 14.27 -14.20 -3.19
C VAL A 90 14.03 -15.71 -3.29
N GLY A 91 13.38 -16.17 -4.36
CA GLY A 91 12.99 -17.57 -4.57
C GLY A 91 11.60 -17.88 -4.06
N GLU A 92 10.82 -16.85 -3.69
CA GLU A 92 9.46 -16.97 -3.20
C GLU A 92 8.54 -16.00 -3.93
N ARG A 93 7.30 -16.43 -4.19
CA ARG A 93 6.30 -15.56 -4.80
C ARG A 93 5.88 -14.51 -3.79
N GLN A 94 6.11 -13.24 -4.15
CA GLN A 94 5.64 -12.11 -3.36
C GLN A 94 4.19 -11.78 -3.69
N GLU A 95 3.48 -11.21 -2.74
CA GLU A 95 2.09 -10.81 -2.95
C GLU A 95 1.97 -9.64 -3.92
N GLN A 96 0.88 -9.65 -4.68
CA GLN A 96 0.60 -8.55 -5.60
C GLN A 96 0.20 -7.30 -4.82
N LEU A 97 0.68 -6.14 -5.27
CA LEU A 97 0.40 -4.86 -4.59
C LEU A 97 -1.09 -4.56 -4.46
N SER A 98 -1.93 -5.06 -5.37
CA SER A 98 -3.38 -4.86 -5.26
C SER A 98 -3.98 -5.58 -4.06
N GLN A 99 -3.54 -6.81 -3.77
CA GLN A 99 -3.97 -7.58 -2.60
C GLN A 99 -3.47 -6.93 -1.31
N LEU A 100 -2.20 -6.52 -1.30
CA LEU A 100 -1.61 -5.80 -0.17
C LEU A 100 -2.36 -4.49 0.11
N TYR A 101 -2.73 -3.75 -0.95
CA TYR A 101 -3.52 -2.53 -0.82
C TYR A 101 -4.89 -2.79 -0.18
N GLU A 102 -5.60 -3.81 -0.65
CA GLU A 102 -6.91 -4.18 -0.08
C GLU A 102 -6.79 -4.50 1.41
N TRP A 103 -5.78 -5.24 1.83
CA TRP A 103 -5.53 -5.53 3.24
C TRP A 103 -5.24 -4.27 4.05
N CYS A 104 -4.37 -3.39 3.54
CA CYS A 104 -4.07 -2.13 4.21
C CYS A 104 -5.31 -1.26 4.38
N VAL A 105 -6.18 -1.21 3.37
CA VAL A 105 -7.45 -0.46 3.43
C VAL A 105 -8.36 -1.03 4.50
N VAL A 106 -8.56 -2.35 4.50
CA VAL A 106 -9.43 -3.03 5.49
C VAL A 106 -8.90 -2.81 6.90
N TRP A 107 -7.60 -3.07 7.11
CA TRP A 107 -6.98 -2.88 8.41
C TRP A 107 -7.14 -1.43 8.90
N LYS A 108 -6.84 -0.45 8.06
CA LYS A 108 -6.98 0.97 8.43
C LYS A 108 -8.43 1.33 8.75
N ALA A 109 -9.36 0.80 8.00
CA ALA A 109 -10.78 1.02 8.22
C ALA A 109 -11.25 0.43 9.55
N THR A 110 -10.80 -0.78 9.89
CA THR A 110 -11.09 -1.41 11.17
C THR A 110 -10.54 -0.57 12.33
N VAL A 111 -9.27 -0.15 12.24
CA VAL A 111 -8.66 0.71 13.27
C VAL A 111 -9.42 2.03 13.45
N ILE A 112 -9.93 2.63 12.38
CA ILE A 112 -10.73 3.86 12.46
C ILE A 112 -12.10 3.56 13.09
N ALA A 113 -12.72 2.45 12.75
CA ALA A 113 -14.05 2.08 13.27
C ALA A 113 -14.02 1.71 14.75
N ASP A 114 -12.95 1.05 15.21
CA ASP A 114 -12.80 0.60 16.60
C ASP A 114 -12.25 1.70 17.53
N GLY A 115 -11.58 2.71 16.97
CA GLY A 115 -10.88 3.75 17.73
C GLY A 115 -11.68 5.05 17.88
N SER A 116 -12.41 5.23 18.96
CA SER A 116 -13.13 6.48 19.28
C SER A 116 -12.22 7.72 19.39
N SER A 117 -10.92 7.55 19.63
CA SER A 117 -9.92 8.62 19.72
C SER A 117 -9.26 8.96 18.38
N TYR A 118 -9.56 8.24 17.30
CA TYR A 118 -8.97 8.53 15.99
C TYR A 118 -9.62 9.78 15.38
N VAL A 119 -8.79 10.76 14.98
CA VAL A 119 -9.29 12.05 14.47
C VAL A 119 -10.26 11.88 13.29
N LEU A 120 -10.02 10.88 12.45
CA LEU A 120 -10.88 10.58 11.29
C LEU A 120 -12.12 9.75 11.62
N ALA A 121 -12.27 9.22 12.85
CA ALA A 121 -13.47 8.44 13.23
C ALA A 121 -14.75 9.26 13.04
N LYS A 122 -14.68 10.58 13.28
CA LYS A 122 -15.80 11.52 13.09
C LYS A 122 -16.26 11.66 11.62
N CYS A 123 -15.41 11.26 10.65
CA CYS A 123 -15.75 11.29 9.23
C CYS A 123 -16.54 10.05 8.79
N TYR A 124 -16.63 9.04 9.64
CA TYR A 124 -17.28 7.77 9.35
C TYR A 124 -18.56 7.64 10.19
N GLU A 125 -19.63 8.28 9.73
CA GLU A 125 -20.96 8.16 10.35
C GLU A 125 -21.69 6.95 9.81
N LEU A 126 -22.31 6.19 10.71
CA LEU A 126 -23.19 5.09 10.31
C LEU A 126 -24.47 5.64 9.69
N LEU A 127 -24.95 4.99 8.63
CA LEU A 127 -26.29 5.24 8.10
C LEU A 127 -27.34 4.86 9.17
N PRO A 128 -28.58 5.39 9.09
CA PRO A 128 -29.64 5.08 10.05
C PRO A 128 -29.91 3.58 10.25
N SER A 129 -29.55 2.75 9.27
CA SER A 129 -29.63 1.28 9.38
C SER A 129 -28.63 0.67 10.38
N GLY A 130 -27.65 1.41 10.86
CA GLY A 130 -26.57 0.93 11.72
C GLY A 130 -25.62 -0.10 11.09
N LYS A 131 -25.83 -0.46 9.81
CA LYS A 131 -25.09 -1.53 9.13
C LYS A 131 -24.01 -1.06 8.15
N ARG A 132 -24.09 0.19 7.69
CA ARG A 132 -23.19 0.75 6.67
C ARG A 132 -22.75 2.16 7.06
N PHE A 133 -21.54 2.52 6.68
CA PHE A 133 -21.06 3.89 6.81
C PHE A 133 -21.61 4.78 5.69
N SER A 134 -21.88 6.05 6.03
CA SER A 134 -22.13 7.07 5.01
C SER A 134 -20.87 7.29 4.17
N VAL A 135 -21.06 7.44 2.86
CA VAL A 135 -19.94 7.64 1.94
C VAL A 135 -19.86 9.13 1.62
N PRO A 136 -18.74 9.81 1.95
CA PRO A 136 -18.52 11.17 1.47
C PRO A 136 -18.60 11.21 -0.06
N LYS A 137 -19.24 12.23 -0.61
CA LYS A 137 -19.39 12.42 -2.07
C LYS A 137 -18.06 12.79 -2.74
N SER A 138 -17.04 11.94 -2.68
CA SER A 138 -15.81 12.13 -3.43
C SER A 138 -15.43 10.83 -4.14
N ASN A 139 -14.93 10.95 -5.37
CA ASN A 139 -14.60 9.80 -6.20
C ASN A 139 -13.48 8.90 -5.62
N THR A 140 -12.60 9.46 -4.79
CA THR A 140 -11.46 8.74 -4.19
C THR A 140 -11.84 8.01 -2.90
N LEU A 141 -12.70 8.60 -2.07
CA LEU A 141 -13.16 8.00 -0.82
C LEU A 141 -14.25 6.95 -1.03
N LYS A 142 -14.92 6.97 -2.18
CA LYS A 142 -15.96 6.01 -2.53
C LYS A 142 -15.43 4.57 -2.58
N SER A 143 -14.24 4.36 -3.13
CA SER A 143 -13.64 3.02 -3.20
C SER A 143 -13.28 2.46 -1.82
N ILE A 144 -12.81 3.30 -0.90
CA ILE A 144 -12.44 2.89 0.46
C ILE A 144 -13.68 2.50 1.26
N SER A 145 -14.75 3.30 1.22
CA SER A 145 -15.97 3.02 1.97
C SER A 145 -16.79 1.86 1.39
N GLU A 146 -16.77 1.66 0.07
CA GLU A 146 -17.35 0.47 -0.56
C GLU A 146 -16.62 -0.80 -0.14
N GLN A 147 -15.29 -0.76 -0.06
CA GLN A 147 -14.48 -1.88 0.43
C GLN A 147 -14.74 -2.17 1.90
N ILE A 148 -14.81 -1.17 2.77
CA ILE A 148 -15.18 -1.35 4.19
C ILE A 148 -16.52 -2.08 4.34
N ASN A 149 -17.52 -1.72 3.53
CA ASN A 149 -18.83 -2.34 3.58
C ASN A 149 -18.84 -3.80 3.07
N LEU A 150 -17.97 -4.15 2.13
CA LEU A 150 -17.81 -5.52 1.63
C LEU A 150 -17.12 -6.45 2.64
N PHE A 151 -16.15 -5.92 3.41
CA PHE A 151 -15.30 -6.73 4.29
C PHE A 151 -15.82 -6.94 5.71
N LYS A 152 -16.88 -6.25 6.16
CA LYS A 152 -17.54 -6.58 7.44
C LYS A 152 -18.05 -8.02 7.54
N HIS A 153 -18.08 -8.77 6.43
CA HIS A 153 -18.51 -10.16 6.37
C HIS A 153 -17.36 -11.20 6.32
N GLN A 154 -16.10 -10.77 6.22
CA GLN A 154 -14.97 -11.70 6.24
C GLN A 154 -14.05 -11.36 7.42
N SER A 155 -14.46 -11.80 8.61
CA SER A 155 -13.62 -11.80 9.80
C SER A 155 -12.53 -12.85 9.67
N SER A 156 -11.38 -12.44 10.16
CA SER A 156 -10.22 -13.22 10.57
C SER A 156 -9.18 -13.60 9.52
N VAL A 157 -7.97 -13.44 10.03
CA VAL A 157 -6.68 -13.93 9.55
C VAL A 157 -6.01 -13.02 8.51
N HIS A 158 -5.10 -12.21 8.99
CA HIS A 158 -3.81 -11.73 8.47
C HIS A 158 -3.47 -10.28 8.83
N ALA A 159 -3.71 -9.92 10.09
CA ALA A 159 -3.38 -8.57 10.63
C ALA A 159 -1.86 -8.32 10.82
N CYS A 160 -1.00 -9.32 10.61
CA CYS A 160 0.40 -9.23 11.05
C CYS A 160 1.35 -8.44 10.14
N VAL A 161 1.08 -8.33 8.84
CA VAL A 161 2.05 -7.73 7.91
C VAL A 161 1.95 -6.21 7.84
N CYS A 162 0.76 -5.64 8.01
CA CYS A 162 0.58 -4.18 7.96
C CYS A 162 0.98 -3.44 9.25
N VAL A 163 1.11 -4.13 10.38
CA VAL A 163 1.44 -3.50 11.67
C VAL A 163 2.87 -2.93 11.70
N ASN A 164 3.80 -3.51 10.95
CA ASN A 164 5.19 -3.04 10.92
C ASN A 164 5.42 -1.78 10.06
N TYR A 165 4.43 -1.34 9.27
CA TYR A 165 4.61 -0.25 8.30
C TYR A 165 3.89 1.05 8.66
N ILE A 166 3.11 1.09 9.74
CA ILE A 166 2.26 2.25 10.06
C ILE A 166 2.62 2.90 11.41
N ASN A 167 3.62 2.40 12.12
CA ASN A 167 4.15 2.99 13.37
C ASN A 167 5.34 3.93 13.13
N TYR A 168 5.27 4.77 12.09
CA TYR A 168 6.12 5.94 11.92
C TYR A 168 5.25 7.17 11.71
#